data_276fa131e836b799e10ac8f5f8b2429e
#
_entry.id   276fa131e836b799e10ac8f5f8b2429e
#
_cell.length_a   1.000
_cell.length_b   1.000
_cell.length_c   1.000
_cell.angle_alpha   90.00
_cell.angle_beta   90.00
_cell.angle_gamma   90.00
#
_symmetry.space_group_name_H-M   'P 1'
#
loop_
_entity.id
_entity.type
_entity.pdbx_description
1 polymer ?
#
loop_
_entity_poly.entity_id
_entity_poly.type
_entity_poly.pdbx_seq_one_letter_code
_entity_poly.pdbx_strand_id
1 'polypeptide(L)'
;AAKGVKGDLPTSVADSVLCHVSLSRWCFENKVEANSKARSERCGRLTADVTYKAVEIMNAKIDGTFKPALAAPQSVTTCGECHAEGKEADNMKSVMDCTPCHSGNEHLMNKFKDHP
;
A
#
# COMPACT_ATOMS: atom_id res chain seq x y z
N ALA A 1 19.29 -0.71 -24.42
CA ALA A 1 18.86 -0.29 -23.08
C ALA A 1 18.31 1.13 -23.19
N ALA A 2 17.08 1.36 -22.78
CA ALA A 2 16.50 2.70 -22.72
C ALA A 2 17.34 3.53 -21.74
N LYS A 3 17.82 4.69 -22.19
CA LYS A 3 18.48 5.63 -21.28
C LYS A 3 17.42 6.23 -20.36
N GLY A 4 17.41 5.80 -19.10
CA GLY A 4 16.53 6.34 -18.08
C GLY A 4 16.74 7.83 -17.83
N VAL A 5 15.85 8.45 -17.11
CA VAL A 5 16.01 9.82 -16.63
C VAL A 5 17.14 9.83 -15.60
N LYS A 6 18.17 10.64 -15.81
CA LYS A 6 19.28 10.78 -14.87
C LYS A 6 18.88 11.68 -13.70
N GLY A 7 19.34 11.30 -12.50
CA GLY A 7 19.13 12.08 -11.28
C GLY A 7 17.91 11.64 -10.47
N ASP A 8 17.63 12.37 -9.42
CA ASP A 8 16.51 12.12 -8.53
C ASP A 8 15.19 12.57 -9.14
N LEU A 9 14.16 11.78 -8.93
CA LEU A 9 12.80 12.16 -9.28
C LEU A 9 12.14 12.88 -8.09
N PRO A 10 11.26 13.84 -8.35
CA PRO A 10 10.50 14.48 -7.28
C PRO A 10 9.63 13.45 -6.55
N THR A 11 9.32 13.74 -5.30
CA THR A 11 8.49 12.89 -4.45
C THR A 11 7.05 13.40 -4.38
N SER A 12 6.14 12.55 -3.95
CA SER A 12 4.77 12.91 -3.59
C SER A 12 4.25 11.99 -2.51
N VAL A 13 3.27 12.45 -1.74
CA VAL A 13 2.59 11.66 -0.71
C VAL A 13 1.21 11.31 -1.22
N ALA A 14 0.92 10.03 -1.38
CA ALA A 14 -0.32 9.55 -1.96
C ALA A 14 -1.38 9.16 -0.91
N ASP A 15 -0.96 8.91 0.32
CA ASP A 15 -1.81 8.37 1.41
C ASP A 15 -2.61 7.14 0.98
N SER A 16 -2.02 6.33 0.08
CA SER A 16 -2.65 5.15 -0.48
C SER A 16 -1.61 4.12 -0.89
N VAL A 17 -1.91 2.86 -0.66
CA VAL A 17 -1.10 1.72 -1.12
C VAL A 17 -1.37 1.34 -2.58
N LEU A 18 -2.37 1.97 -3.20
CA LEU A 18 -2.73 1.69 -4.57
C LEU A 18 -1.78 2.37 -5.55
N CYS A 19 -1.13 1.59 -6.39
CA CYS A 19 -0.15 2.08 -7.37
C CYS A 19 -0.76 3.18 -8.28
N HIS A 20 -1.99 3.01 -8.74
CA HIS A 20 -2.67 4.00 -9.60
C HIS A 20 -2.89 5.34 -8.89
N VAL A 21 -3.29 5.32 -7.63
CA VAL A 21 -3.47 6.54 -6.83
C VAL A 21 -2.13 7.24 -6.62
N SER A 22 -1.11 6.48 -6.23
CA SER A 22 0.25 7.00 -6.06
C SER A 22 0.80 7.64 -7.34
N LEU A 23 0.59 6.99 -8.47
CA LEU A 23 1.06 7.49 -9.76
C LEU A 23 0.31 8.74 -10.20
N SER A 24 -1.02 8.74 -10.11
CA SER A 24 -1.84 9.88 -10.50
C SER A 24 -1.53 11.11 -9.65
N ARG A 25 -1.38 10.92 -8.34
CA ARG A 25 -1.00 12.00 -7.43
C ARG A 25 0.37 12.57 -7.79
N TRP A 26 1.36 11.70 -8.02
CA TRP A 26 2.70 12.13 -8.41
C TRP A 26 2.70 12.91 -9.74
N CYS A 27 1.98 12.42 -10.75
CA CYS A 27 1.86 13.13 -12.03
C CYS A 27 1.22 14.51 -11.87
N PHE A 28 0.15 14.58 -11.09
CA PHE A 28 -0.58 15.82 -10.84
C PHE A 28 0.27 16.86 -10.11
N GLU A 29 0.89 16.48 -9.00
CA GLU A 29 1.69 17.39 -8.17
C GLU A 29 2.94 17.90 -8.90
N ASN A 30 3.57 17.05 -9.70
CA ASN A 30 4.79 17.39 -10.43
C ASN A 30 4.55 17.87 -11.88
N LYS A 31 3.28 18.03 -12.28
CA LYS A 31 2.88 18.47 -13.63
C LYS A 31 3.51 17.63 -14.73
N VAL A 32 3.56 16.31 -14.51
CA VAL A 32 4.14 15.33 -15.42
C VAL A 32 3.04 14.65 -16.22
N GLU A 33 3.21 14.60 -17.51
CA GLU A 33 2.27 13.92 -18.41
C GLU A 33 2.26 12.39 -18.17
N ALA A 34 1.06 11.79 -18.29
CA ALA A 34 0.85 10.36 -18.06
C ALA A 34 1.66 9.46 -19.02
N ASN A 35 2.01 9.93 -20.21
CA ASN A 35 2.77 9.18 -21.21
C ASN A 35 4.25 9.58 -21.28
N SER A 36 4.75 10.32 -20.27
CA SER A 36 6.12 10.81 -20.25
C SER A 36 7.15 9.73 -19.91
N LYS A 37 8.40 9.97 -20.31
CA LYS A 37 9.54 9.14 -19.88
C LYS A 37 9.77 9.22 -18.37
N ALA A 38 9.55 10.38 -17.76
CA ALA A 38 9.69 10.57 -16.32
C ALA A 38 8.70 9.68 -15.54
N ARG A 39 7.45 9.60 -15.99
CA ARG A 39 6.46 8.68 -15.40
C ARG A 39 6.89 7.22 -15.54
N SER A 40 7.37 6.81 -16.72
CA SER A 40 7.84 5.43 -16.95
C SER A 40 9.06 5.10 -16.08
N GLU A 41 9.97 6.04 -15.93
CA GLU A 41 11.15 5.89 -15.06
C GLU A 41 10.74 5.74 -13.58
N ARG A 42 9.81 6.59 -13.11
CA ARG A 42 9.29 6.47 -11.75
C ARG A 42 8.68 5.08 -11.50
N CYS A 43 7.88 4.59 -12.42
CA CYS A 43 7.29 3.26 -12.30
C CYS A 43 8.34 2.16 -12.24
N GLY A 44 9.37 2.24 -13.08
CA GLY A 44 10.49 1.29 -13.08
C GLY A 44 11.26 1.30 -11.76
N ARG A 45 11.60 2.48 -11.24
CA ARG A 45 12.29 2.61 -9.95
C ARG A 45 11.44 2.11 -8.80
N LEU A 46 10.17 2.51 -8.73
CA LEU A 46 9.27 2.03 -7.68
C LEU A 46 9.15 0.50 -7.71
N THR A 47 9.02 -0.10 -8.88
CA THR A 47 8.96 -1.56 -9.02
C THR A 47 10.24 -2.22 -8.53
N ALA A 48 11.40 -1.66 -8.88
CA ALA A 48 12.69 -2.18 -8.43
C ALA A 48 12.83 -2.10 -6.90
N ASP A 49 12.50 -0.96 -6.30
CA ASP A 49 12.59 -0.75 -4.86
C ASP A 49 11.65 -1.67 -4.07
N VAL A 50 10.41 -1.81 -4.54
CA VAL A 50 9.42 -2.70 -3.90
C VAL A 50 9.86 -4.16 -4.02
N THR A 51 10.36 -4.58 -5.19
CA THR A 51 10.86 -5.94 -5.39
C THR A 51 12.06 -6.24 -4.51
N TYR A 52 13.03 -5.32 -4.47
CA TYR A 52 14.20 -5.46 -3.60
C TYR A 52 13.78 -5.63 -2.13
N LYS A 53 12.90 -4.75 -1.65
CA LYS A 53 12.42 -4.81 -0.26
C LYS A 53 11.61 -6.06 0.04
N ALA A 54 10.81 -6.52 -0.90
CA ALA A 54 10.07 -7.77 -0.75
C ALA A 54 11.00 -8.98 -0.61
N VAL A 55 12.04 -9.08 -1.45
CA VAL A 55 13.04 -10.16 -1.35
C VAL A 55 13.81 -10.09 -0.03
N GLU A 56 14.21 -8.90 0.40
CA GLU A 56 14.88 -8.70 1.69
C GLU A 56 14.01 -9.21 2.86
N ILE A 57 12.72 -8.85 2.87
CA ILE A 57 11.77 -9.28 3.90
C ILE A 57 11.56 -10.80 3.87
N MET A 58 11.42 -11.38 2.68
CA MET A 58 11.26 -12.84 2.54
C MET A 58 12.49 -13.59 3.07
N ASN A 59 13.69 -13.15 2.71
CA ASN A 59 14.92 -13.75 3.20
C ASN A 59 15.01 -13.64 4.73
N ALA A 60 14.77 -12.45 5.29
CA ALA A 60 14.78 -12.25 6.73
C ALA A 60 13.73 -13.13 7.44
N LYS A 61 12.58 -13.37 6.82
CA LYS A 61 11.56 -14.27 7.37
C LYS A 61 12.01 -15.73 7.35
N ILE A 62 12.64 -16.18 6.28
CA ILE A 62 13.21 -17.54 6.16
C ILE A 62 14.32 -17.74 7.20
N ASP A 63 15.17 -16.75 7.37
CA ASP A 63 16.29 -16.80 8.32
C ASP A 63 15.86 -16.60 9.79
N GLY A 64 14.59 -16.34 10.06
CA GLY A 64 14.06 -16.08 11.39
C GLY A 64 14.50 -14.73 12.01
N THR A 65 15.06 -13.83 11.20
CA THR A 65 15.59 -12.52 11.64
C THR A 65 14.62 -11.38 11.39
N PHE A 66 13.49 -11.63 10.74
CA PHE A 66 12.52 -10.59 10.41
C PHE A 66 11.98 -9.89 11.65
N LYS A 67 12.07 -8.56 11.63
CA LYS A 67 11.42 -7.67 12.60
C LYS A 67 10.56 -6.66 11.83
N PRO A 68 9.27 -6.50 12.19
CA PRO A 68 8.44 -5.47 11.57
C PRO A 68 9.06 -4.08 11.79
N ALA A 69 9.22 -3.32 10.70
CA ALA A 69 9.70 -1.95 10.77
C ALA A 69 8.59 -0.95 11.15
N LEU A 70 7.35 -1.34 10.93
CA LEU A 70 6.16 -0.54 11.24
C LEU A 70 5.26 -1.32 12.19
N ALA A 71 4.60 -0.61 13.10
CA ALA A 71 3.52 -1.18 13.88
C ALA A 71 2.33 -1.52 12.96
N ALA A 72 1.59 -2.56 13.29
CA ALA A 72 0.34 -2.83 12.59
C ALA A 72 -0.62 -1.65 12.80
N PRO A 73 -1.34 -1.22 11.76
CA PRO A 73 -2.38 -0.20 11.89
C PRO A 73 -3.42 -0.60 12.94
N GLN A 74 -3.98 0.38 13.63
CA GLN A 74 -4.99 0.11 14.67
C GLN A 74 -6.20 -0.65 14.10
N SER A 75 -6.59 -0.36 12.86
CA SER A 75 -7.68 -1.05 12.16
C SER A 75 -7.47 -2.58 12.10
N VAL A 76 -6.24 -3.03 11.97
CA VAL A 76 -5.92 -4.48 11.96
C VAL A 76 -6.33 -5.14 13.28
N THR A 77 -6.09 -4.47 14.39
CA THR A 77 -6.49 -4.98 15.72
C THR A 77 -8.00 -4.87 15.92
N THR A 78 -8.56 -3.68 15.71
CA THR A 78 -9.97 -3.40 15.99
C THR A 78 -10.90 -4.21 15.07
N CYS A 79 -10.67 -4.18 13.77
CA CYS A 79 -11.47 -4.97 12.82
C CYS A 79 -11.20 -6.49 12.99
N GLY A 80 -9.96 -6.84 13.35
CA GLY A 80 -9.55 -8.21 13.58
C GLY A 80 -10.23 -8.91 14.76
N GLU A 81 -10.80 -8.17 15.71
CA GLU A 81 -11.58 -8.77 16.80
C GLU A 81 -12.73 -9.65 16.29
N CYS A 82 -13.33 -9.26 15.16
CA CYS A 82 -14.42 -10.01 14.52
C CYS A 82 -14.00 -10.64 13.19
N HIS A 83 -13.07 -10.03 12.45
CA HIS A 83 -12.74 -10.41 11.07
C HIS A 83 -11.48 -11.25 10.91
N ALA A 84 -10.67 -11.45 11.95
CA ALA A 84 -9.48 -12.30 11.88
C ALA A 84 -9.82 -13.79 11.70
N GLU A 85 -8.84 -14.58 11.32
CA GLU A 85 -8.98 -16.03 11.14
C GLU A 85 -9.54 -16.70 12.42
N GLY A 86 -10.57 -17.50 12.24
CA GLY A 86 -11.26 -18.21 13.32
C GLY A 86 -12.19 -17.35 14.20
N LYS A 87 -12.46 -16.10 13.81
CA LYS A 87 -13.42 -15.22 14.46
C LYS A 87 -14.80 -15.28 13.80
N GLU A 88 -15.78 -14.57 14.39
CA GLU A 88 -17.18 -14.61 13.98
C GLU A 88 -17.41 -14.29 12.50
N ALA A 89 -16.71 -13.31 11.99
CA ALA A 89 -16.81 -12.86 10.60
C ALA A 89 -15.49 -13.07 9.83
N ASP A 90 -14.88 -14.24 9.97
CA ASP A 90 -13.59 -14.61 9.37
C ASP A 90 -13.56 -14.35 7.86
N ASN A 91 -13.02 -13.19 7.48
CA ASN A 91 -12.79 -12.82 6.07
C ASN A 91 -11.44 -12.10 5.85
N MET A 92 -10.68 -11.86 6.89
CA MET A 92 -9.39 -11.18 6.84
C MET A 92 -8.28 -12.17 6.46
N LYS A 93 -7.83 -12.13 5.22
CA LYS A 93 -6.83 -13.08 4.69
C LYS A 93 -5.40 -12.53 4.72
N SER A 94 -5.21 -11.28 5.17
CA SER A 94 -3.88 -10.67 5.27
C SER A 94 -3.87 -9.55 6.31
N VAL A 95 -2.69 -9.22 6.81
CA VAL A 95 -2.49 -8.09 7.73
C VAL A 95 -2.26 -6.83 6.91
N MET A 96 -3.31 -6.06 6.67
CA MET A 96 -3.26 -4.80 5.95
C MET A 96 -4.21 -3.79 6.59
N ASP A 97 -3.93 -2.50 6.42
CA ASP A 97 -4.82 -1.45 6.88
C ASP A 97 -6.17 -1.52 6.15
N CYS A 98 -7.24 -1.63 6.89
CA CYS A 98 -8.60 -1.73 6.35
C CYS A 98 -9.16 -0.35 5.98
N THR A 99 -8.70 0.70 6.65
CA THR A 99 -9.27 2.04 6.55
C THR A 99 -9.12 2.72 5.18
N PRO A 100 -8.07 2.51 4.36
CA PRO A 100 -8.01 3.12 3.03
C PRO A 100 -9.14 2.71 2.09
N CYS A 101 -9.72 1.51 2.31
CA CYS A 101 -10.83 1.01 1.52
C CYS A 101 -12.18 1.08 2.24
N HIS A 102 -12.16 1.13 3.58
CA HIS A 102 -13.33 1.07 4.44
C HIS A 102 -13.45 2.27 5.40
N SER A 103 -12.94 3.45 5.00
CA SER A 103 -12.89 4.64 5.86
C SER A 103 -14.14 5.51 5.86
N GLY A 104 -15.14 5.19 5.04
CA GLY A 104 -16.37 5.99 4.98
C GLY A 104 -17.48 5.42 5.84
N ASN A 105 -18.14 6.25 6.65
CA ASN A 105 -19.36 5.90 7.35
C ASN A 105 -20.39 5.26 6.42
N GLU A 106 -20.43 5.67 5.15
CA GLU A 106 -21.28 5.12 4.10
C GLU A 106 -20.96 3.65 3.78
N HIS A 107 -19.69 3.25 3.93
CA HIS A 107 -19.26 1.89 3.63
C HIS A 107 -19.55 0.91 4.78
N LEU A 108 -19.40 1.33 6.01
CA LEU A 108 -19.52 0.47 7.18
C LEU A 108 -20.86 0.66 7.89
N MET A 109 -21.27 1.90 8.14
CA MET A 109 -22.43 2.21 8.99
C MET A 109 -23.78 2.14 8.26
N ASN A 110 -23.82 2.39 6.96
CA ASN A 110 -25.09 2.42 6.21
C ASN A 110 -25.38 1.13 5.43
N LYS A 111 -24.39 0.29 5.18
CA LYS A 111 -24.56 -1.00 4.49
C LYS A 111 -24.90 -2.17 5.39
N PHE A 112 -24.41 -2.12 6.61
CA PHE A 112 -24.59 -3.21 7.57
C PHE A 112 -25.22 -2.62 8.82
N LYS A 113 -26.54 -2.78 8.92
CA LYS A 113 -27.24 -2.47 10.14
C LYS A 113 -26.56 -3.23 11.29
N ASP A 114 -26.26 -2.51 12.36
CA ASP A 114 -25.61 -3.06 13.56
C ASP A 114 -24.12 -3.43 13.41
N HIS A 115 -23.44 -2.94 12.37
CA HIS A 115 -21.99 -3.02 12.31
C HIS A 115 -21.38 -2.01 13.30
N PRO A 116 -20.50 -2.43 14.24
CA PRO A 116 -19.90 -1.56 15.26
C PRO A 116 -18.98 -0.48 14.70
#